data_8563e2aae2aa89eaa02c031a89495238
#
_entry.id   8563e2aae2aa89eaa02c031a89495238
#
_cell.length_a   1.000
_cell.length_b   1.000
_cell.length_c   1.000
_cell.angle_alpha   90.00
_cell.angle_beta   90.00
_cell.angle_gamma   90.00
#
_symmetry.space_group_name_H-M   'P 1'
#
loop_
_entity.id
_entity.type
_entity.pdbx_description
1 polymer ?
#
loop_
_entity_poly.entity_id
_entity_poly.type
_entity_poly.pdbx_seq_one_letter_code
_entity_poly.pdbx_strand_id
1 'polypeptide(L)'
;FHLYPDFPTGGSIDVSRYNDGQRGGTLKVRAKIEKLDNKTLVIREIPFTKTASSLQESITKAVEKGKLKIRKVEDMTAREVEIQLHLAPGVSSDKTIDALYAFTDCEINIAPNCCVIEDNKPQFLTVSDVLRHSVDRTKGLLRRELEIRRGELQEQLFYASLEQIFIEERIYKGKPFENATNTDELCAYIDKCLTPFYPSMIREVRKEDI
;
A
#
# COMPACT_ATOMS: atom_id res chain seq x y z
N PHE A 1 -4.76 1.80 19.61
CA PHE A 1 -4.80 2.30 18.24
C PHE A 1 -5.99 1.66 17.53
N HIS A 2 -6.92 2.47 17.05
CA HIS A 2 -8.10 2.00 16.31
C HIS A 2 -7.93 2.37 14.84
N LEU A 3 -8.00 1.39 13.95
CA LEU A 3 -7.92 1.57 12.52
C LEU A 3 -9.33 1.44 11.93
N TYR A 4 -9.90 2.58 11.54
CA TYR A 4 -11.19 2.62 10.88
C TYR A 4 -11.01 2.65 9.35
N PRO A 5 -11.94 2.06 8.59
CA PRO A 5 -11.91 2.15 7.14
C PRO A 5 -12.07 3.59 6.66
N ASP A 6 -11.36 3.92 5.59
CA ASP A 6 -11.45 5.17 4.87
C ASP A 6 -11.70 4.87 3.39
N PHE A 7 -12.55 5.68 2.75
CA PHE A 7 -12.94 5.48 1.36
C PHE A 7 -12.58 6.70 0.50
N PRO A 8 -11.97 6.49 -0.67
CA PRO A 8 -11.56 7.60 -1.54
C PRO A 8 -12.74 8.43 -2.08
N THR A 9 -13.97 7.91 -2.02
CA THR A 9 -15.19 8.61 -2.43
C THR A 9 -15.72 9.56 -1.36
N GLY A 10 -15.10 9.56 -0.16
CA GLY A 10 -15.55 10.39 0.97
C GLY A 10 -16.81 9.85 1.64
N GLY A 11 -17.60 10.77 2.18
CA GLY A 11 -18.82 10.47 2.92
C GLY A 11 -18.60 10.37 4.44
N SER A 12 -19.67 10.09 5.17
CA SER A 12 -19.64 9.88 6.62
C SER A 12 -19.82 8.41 6.94
N ILE A 13 -19.10 7.90 7.94
CA ILE A 13 -19.12 6.49 8.31
C ILE A 13 -19.52 6.35 9.77
N ASP A 14 -20.54 5.54 10.03
CA ASP A 14 -20.88 5.07 11.38
C ASP A 14 -20.13 3.74 11.63
N VAL A 15 -19.18 3.81 12.57
CA VAL A 15 -18.31 2.69 12.95
C VAL A 15 -18.74 2.02 14.27
N SER A 16 -19.90 2.37 14.83
CA SER A 16 -20.38 1.88 16.13
C SER A 16 -20.48 0.35 16.20
N ARG A 17 -20.72 -0.29 15.06
CA ARG A 17 -20.80 -1.75 14.92
C ARG A 17 -19.64 -2.35 14.14
N TYR A 18 -18.57 -1.61 13.97
CA TYR A 18 -17.34 -2.10 13.33
C TYR A 18 -16.62 -3.08 14.25
N ASN A 19 -16.32 -4.27 13.75
CA ASN A 19 -15.62 -5.32 14.48
C ASN A 19 -14.23 -5.58 13.87
N ASP A 20 -13.41 -4.53 13.80
CA ASP A 20 -12.02 -4.60 13.29
C ASP A 20 -11.86 -5.42 11.99
N GLY A 21 -12.81 -5.27 11.06
CA GLY A 21 -12.83 -5.97 9.79
C GLY A 21 -13.29 -7.43 9.82
N GLN A 22 -13.62 -7.97 10.98
CA GLN A 22 -14.13 -9.34 11.09
C GLN A 22 -15.59 -9.45 10.64
N ARG A 23 -15.95 -10.66 10.22
CA ARG A 23 -17.32 -11.01 9.87
C ARG A 23 -18.28 -10.74 11.03
N GLY A 24 -19.45 -10.19 10.72
CA GLY A 24 -20.50 -9.85 11.69
C GLY A 24 -20.49 -8.38 12.11
N GLY A 25 -19.41 -7.63 11.83
CA GLY A 25 -19.41 -6.18 11.92
C GLY A 25 -20.15 -5.54 10.75
N THR A 26 -20.66 -4.33 10.93
CA THR A 26 -21.30 -3.54 9.87
C THR A 26 -20.88 -2.08 9.97
N LEU A 27 -20.74 -1.46 8.81
CA LEU A 27 -20.49 -0.03 8.65
C LEU A 27 -21.70 0.58 7.93
N LYS A 28 -22.14 1.75 8.37
CA LYS A 28 -23.08 2.56 7.59
C LYS A 28 -22.32 3.71 6.95
N VAL A 29 -22.37 3.78 5.64
CA VAL A 29 -21.71 4.84 4.86
C VAL A 29 -22.78 5.74 4.27
N ARG A 30 -22.67 7.05 4.51
CA ARG A 30 -23.61 8.08 4.08
C ARG A 30 -22.97 9.04 3.11
N ALA A 31 -23.72 9.43 2.10
CA ALA A 31 -23.40 10.55 1.25
C ALA A 31 -23.28 11.85 2.06
N LYS A 32 -22.40 12.75 1.67
CA LYS A 32 -22.35 14.09 2.24
C LYS A 32 -23.34 14.99 1.49
N ILE A 33 -24.41 15.38 2.19
CA ILE A 33 -25.50 16.20 1.66
C ILE A 33 -25.44 17.57 2.35
N GLU A 34 -25.32 18.63 1.56
CA GLU A 34 -25.28 20.01 2.02
C GLU A 34 -26.54 20.75 1.57
N LYS A 35 -26.96 21.74 2.33
CA LYS A 35 -28.03 22.67 1.94
C LYS A 35 -27.39 23.85 1.22
N LEU A 36 -27.68 24.00 -0.04
CA LEU A 36 -27.27 25.18 -0.82
C LEU A 36 -28.19 26.36 -0.46
N ASP A 37 -29.49 26.11 -0.43
CA ASP A 37 -30.53 27.04 -0.02
C ASP A 37 -31.75 26.27 0.57
N ASN A 38 -32.84 27.00 0.88
CA ASN A 38 -34.04 26.42 1.45
C ASN A 38 -34.79 25.45 0.49
N LYS A 39 -34.42 25.41 -0.78
CA LYS A 39 -35.09 24.64 -1.82
C LYS A 39 -34.16 23.71 -2.59
N THR A 40 -32.87 23.80 -2.35
CA THR A 40 -31.86 23.05 -3.08
C THR A 40 -30.89 22.35 -2.11
N LEU A 41 -30.78 21.04 -2.27
CA LEU A 41 -29.76 20.21 -1.63
C LEU A 41 -28.68 19.86 -2.65
N VAL A 42 -27.46 19.69 -2.17
CA VAL A 42 -26.34 19.28 -3.02
C VAL A 42 -25.64 18.07 -2.37
N ILE A 43 -25.42 17.03 -3.14
CA ILE A 43 -24.60 15.88 -2.75
C ILE A 43 -23.17 16.15 -3.23
N ARG A 44 -22.21 16.22 -2.28
CA ARG A 44 -20.80 16.50 -2.54
C ARG A 44 -19.94 15.24 -2.54
N GLU A 45 -20.31 14.25 -1.75
CA GLU A 45 -19.59 13.00 -1.63
C GLU A 45 -20.60 11.85 -1.69
N ILE A 46 -20.22 10.76 -2.36
CA ILE A 46 -21.10 9.60 -2.58
C ILE A 46 -20.59 8.40 -1.76
N PRO A 47 -21.48 7.49 -1.33
CA PRO A 47 -21.08 6.30 -0.63
C PRO A 47 -20.18 5.40 -1.49
N PHE A 48 -19.22 4.74 -0.85
CA PHE A 48 -18.38 3.74 -1.50
C PHE A 48 -19.23 2.69 -2.25
N THR A 49 -18.75 2.23 -3.41
CA THR A 49 -19.45 1.33 -4.33
C THR A 49 -20.56 1.96 -5.18
N LYS A 50 -20.93 3.21 -4.95
CA LYS A 50 -21.93 3.90 -5.77
C LYS A 50 -21.27 4.88 -6.73
N THR A 51 -21.91 5.07 -7.89
CA THR A 51 -21.55 6.08 -8.88
C THR A 51 -22.59 7.19 -8.87
N ALA A 52 -22.26 8.37 -9.41
CA ALA A 52 -23.20 9.46 -9.53
C ALA A 52 -24.49 9.03 -10.27
N SER A 53 -24.34 8.31 -11.38
CA SER A 53 -25.48 7.80 -12.17
C SER A 53 -26.35 6.81 -11.38
N SER A 54 -25.74 5.84 -10.68
CA SER A 54 -26.51 4.85 -9.88
C SER A 54 -27.25 5.51 -8.71
N LEU A 55 -26.66 6.54 -8.13
CA LEU A 55 -27.28 7.31 -7.05
C LEU A 55 -28.47 8.12 -7.57
N GLN A 56 -28.33 8.77 -8.72
CA GLN A 56 -29.43 9.49 -9.39
C GLN A 56 -30.59 8.56 -9.72
N GLU A 57 -30.31 7.37 -10.28
CA GLU A 57 -31.36 6.38 -10.55
C GLU A 57 -32.09 5.95 -9.29
N SER A 58 -31.36 5.73 -8.18
CA SER A 58 -31.94 5.38 -6.89
C SER A 58 -32.86 6.49 -6.38
N ILE A 59 -32.43 7.76 -6.49
CA ILE A 59 -33.23 8.93 -6.10
C ILE A 59 -34.47 9.05 -7.00
N THR A 60 -34.32 8.94 -8.29
CA THR A 60 -35.44 9.02 -9.26
C THR A 60 -36.49 7.93 -8.98
N LYS A 61 -36.07 6.68 -8.76
CA LYS A 61 -36.96 5.58 -8.38
C LYS A 61 -37.71 5.86 -7.08
N ALA A 62 -37.07 6.52 -6.11
CA ALA A 62 -37.70 6.89 -4.84
C ALA A 62 -38.72 8.04 -5.02
N VAL A 63 -38.47 8.97 -5.94
CA VAL A 63 -39.41 10.04 -6.31
C VAL A 63 -40.61 9.45 -7.03
N GLU A 64 -40.43 8.56 -8.00
CA GLU A 64 -41.51 7.87 -8.74
C GLU A 64 -42.42 7.06 -7.79
N LYS A 65 -41.82 6.44 -6.76
CA LYS A 65 -42.55 5.72 -5.71
C LYS A 65 -43.25 6.64 -4.70
N GLY A 66 -43.16 7.96 -4.87
CA GLY A 66 -43.75 8.95 -4.00
C GLY A 66 -43.10 9.06 -2.59
N LYS A 67 -41.91 8.48 -2.40
CA LYS A 67 -41.18 8.54 -1.11
C LYS A 67 -40.45 9.87 -0.92
N LEU A 68 -40.05 10.52 -2.00
CA LEU A 68 -39.37 11.81 -2.02
C LEU A 68 -40.16 12.83 -2.84
N LYS A 69 -40.16 14.07 -2.37
CA LYS A 69 -40.82 15.20 -3.07
C LYS A 69 -39.75 16.11 -3.68
N ILE A 70 -39.03 15.58 -4.67
CA ILE A 70 -38.00 16.29 -5.42
C ILE A 70 -38.57 16.63 -6.79
N ARG A 71 -38.42 17.88 -7.23
CA ARG A 71 -38.92 18.37 -8.52
C ARG A 71 -37.97 18.05 -9.66
N LYS A 72 -36.64 18.19 -9.42
CA LYS A 72 -35.61 18.03 -10.42
C LYS A 72 -34.32 17.52 -9.78
N VAL A 73 -33.62 16.64 -10.47
CA VAL A 73 -32.29 16.18 -10.13
C VAL A 73 -31.34 16.62 -11.27
N GLU A 74 -30.27 17.32 -10.96
CA GLU A 74 -29.28 17.79 -11.92
C GLU A 74 -27.90 17.31 -11.52
N ASP A 75 -27.19 16.69 -12.46
CA ASP A 75 -25.81 16.27 -12.30
C ASP A 75 -24.88 17.36 -12.86
N MET A 76 -24.18 18.02 -11.98
CA MET A 76 -23.17 19.02 -12.29
C MET A 76 -21.75 18.48 -12.01
N THR A 77 -21.62 17.16 -11.87
CA THR A 77 -20.36 16.50 -11.56
C THR A 77 -19.33 16.74 -12.66
N ALA A 78 -18.19 17.31 -12.30
CA ALA A 78 -17.04 17.49 -13.15
C ALA A 78 -15.81 16.80 -12.51
N ARG A 79 -14.89 17.57 -11.95
CA ARG A 79 -13.75 17.04 -11.19
C ARG A 79 -14.19 16.52 -9.82
N GLU A 80 -15.16 17.19 -9.22
CA GLU A 80 -15.75 16.85 -7.93
C GLU A 80 -17.23 16.51 -8.13
N VAL A 81 -17.77 15.66 -7.24
CA VAL A 81 -19.16 15.26 -7.29
C VAL A 81 -20.04 16.45 -6.91
N GLU A 82 -21.02 16.76 -7.76
CA GLU A 82 -22.03 17.77 -7.50
C GLU A 82 -23.37 17.34 -8.10
N ILE A 83 -24.25 16.79 -7.27
CA ILE A 83 -25.61 16.43 -7.67
C ILE A 83 -26.57 17.36 -6.94
N GLN A 84 -27.27 18.21 -7.70
CA GLN A 84 -28.23 19.16 -7.18
C GLN A 84 -29.64 18.57 -7.16
N LEU A 85 -30.31 18.73 -6.04
CA LEU A 85 -31.68 18.23 -5.80
C LEU A 85 -32.60 19.40 -5.52
N HIS A 86 -33.47 19.72 -6.45
CA HIS A 86 -34.46 20.81 -6.31
C HIS A 86 -35.73 20.28 -5.63
N LEU A 87 -36.04 20.78 -4.44
CA LEU A 87 -37.18 20.35 -3.64
C LEU A 87 -38.50 20.93 -4.17
N ALA A 88 -39.58 20.21 -3.94
CA ALA A 88 -40.93 20.74 -4.19
C ALA A 88 -41.26 21.86 -3.18
N PRO A 89 -42.12 22.86 -3.55
CA PRO A 89 -42.52 23.93 -2.66
C PRO A 89 -43.17 23.38 -1.35
N GLY A 90 -42.76 23.99 -0.22
CA GLY A 90 -43.31 23.62 1.09
C GLY A 90 -42.73 22.37 1.74
N VAL A 91 -41.70 21.79 1.15
CA VAL A 91 -41.01 20.61 1.71
C VAL A 91 -39.81 21.05 2.55
N SER A 92 -39.70 20.45 3.75
CA SER A 92 -38.56 20.69 4.65
C SER A 92 -37.33 20.00 4.14
N SER A 93 -36.22 20.74 4.01
CA SER A 93 -34.90 20.21 3.61
C SER A 93 -34.40 19.13 4.56
N ASP A 94 -34.53 19.30 5.89
CA ASP A 94 -34.08 18.32 6.88
C ASP A 94 -34.80 16.98 6.76
N LYS A 95 -36.12 17.03 6.66
CA LYS A 95 -36.93 15.80 6.47
C LYS A 95 -36.62 15.11 5.14
N THR A 96 -36.23 15.87 4.12
CA THR A 96 -35.82 15.30 2.83
C THR A 96 -34.46 14.63 2.94
N ILE A 97 -33.51 15.20 3.68
CA ILE A 97 -32.19 14.58 3.92
C ILE A 97 -32.40 13.23 4.64
N ASP A 98 -33.21 13.19 5.69
CA ASP A 98 -33.52 11.94 6.41
C ASP A 98 -34.18 10.91 5.48
N ALA A 99 -35.09 11.36 4.63
CA ALA A 99 -35.77 10.49 3.66
C ALA A 99 -34.82 10.01 2.54
N LEU A 100 -33.85 10.82 2.11
CA LEU A 100 -32.79 10.39 1.20
C LEU A 100 -31.97 9.24 1.80
N TYR A 101 -31.55 9.35 3.04
CA TYR A 101 -30.84 8.27 3.73
C TYR A 101 -31.68 7.02 3.92
N ALA A 102 -32.99 7.19 4.18
CA ALA A 102 -33.87 6.06 4.47
C ALA A 102 -34.33 5.29 3.21
N PHE A 103 -34.48 5.95 2.06
CA PHE A 103 -35.14 5.40 0.89
C PHE A 103 -34.28 5.32 -0.37
N THR A 104 -33.04 5.79 -0.31
CA THR A 104 -32.12 5.79 -1.46
C THR A 104 -30.76 5.23 -1.08
N ASP A 105 -29.91 5.09 -2.07
CA ASP A 105 -28.54 4.67 -1.91
C ASP A 105 -27.62 5.76 -1.30
N CYS A 106 -28.19 6.87 -0.81
CA CYS A 106 -27.44 7.86 -0.03
C CYS A 106 -26.93 7.32 1.31
N GLU A 107 -27.52 6.24 1.84
CA GLU A 107 -26.98 5.44 2.94
C GLU A 107 -26.89 3.99 2.48
N ILE A 108 -25.71 3.39 2.67
CA ILE A 108 -25.49 1.97 2.41
C ILE A 108 -24.87 1.27 3.61
N ASN A 109 -25.13 -0.03 3.72
CA ASN A 109 -24.49 -0.87 4.73
C ASN A 109 -23.38 -1.69 4.06
N ILE A 110 -22.20 -1.69 4.66
CA ILE A 110 -21.06 -2.51 4.26
C ILE A 110 -20.76 -3.50 5.38
N ALA A 111 -20.69 -4.78 5.05
CA ALA A 111 -20.28 -5.84 5.96
C ALA A 111 -18.85 -6.25 5.64
N PRO A 112 -17.84 -5.75 6.35
CA PRO A 112 -16.45 -6.11 6.10
C PRO A 112 -16.19 -7.56 6.47
N ASN A 113 -15.27 -8.19 5.74
CA ASN A 113 -14.77 -9.52 6.04
C ASN A 113 -13.31 -9.59 5.60
N CYS A 114 -12.40 -9.27 6.52
CA CYS A 114 -10.99 -9.23 6.23
C CYS A 114 -10.45 -10.65 6.01
N CYS A 115 -10.05 -10.93 4.78
CA CYS A 115 -9.43 -12.19 4.39
C CYS A 115 -8.11 -11.88 3.69
N VAL A 116 -7.03 -12.47 4.17
CA VAL A 116 -5.68 -12.35 3.59
C VAL A 116 -5.17 -13.73 3.20
N ILE A 117 -4.20 -13.76 2.29
CA ILE A 117 -3.53 -15.01 1.91
C ILE A 117 -2.17 -15.03 2.60
N GLU A 118 -1.94 -16.01 3.45
CA GLU A 118 -0.68 -16.30 4.10
C GLU A 118 -0.30 -17.75 3.86
N ASP A 119 0.93 -17.99 3.42
CA ASP A 119 1.45 -19.34 3.05
C ASP A 119 0.53 -20.10 2.11
N ASN A 120 -0.01 -19.43 1.09
CA ASN A 120 -0.95 -19.95 0.11
C ASN A 120 -2.30 -20.45 0.70
N LYS A 121 -2.66 -19.99 1.90
CA LYS A 121 -3.93 -20.32 2.55
C LYS A 121 -4.69 -19.06 2.91
N PRO A 122 -6.03 -19.04 2.77
CA PRO A 122 -6.83 -17.92 3.23
C PRO A 122 -6.86 -17.89 4.77
N GLN A 123 -6.60 -16.72 5.35
CA GLN A 123 -6.67 -16.44 6.77
C GLN A 123 -7.69 -15.32 7.01
N PHE A 124 -8.57 -15.53 7.98
CA PHE A 124 -9.54 -14.54 8.42
C PHE A 124 -9.02 -13.89 9.71
N LEU A 125 -8.45 -12.71 9.58
CA LEU A 125 -7.78 -12.00 10.65
C LEU A 125 -8.48 -10.66 10.90
N THR A 126 -8.23 -10.05 12.06
CA THR A 126 -8.59 -8.65 12.26
C THR A 126 -7.68 -7.74 11.44
N VAL A 127 -8.15 -6.55 11.09
CA VAL A 127 -7.31 -5.54 10.41
C VAL A 127 -6.10 -5.18 11.27
N SER A 128 -6.27 -5.12 12.58
CA SER A 128 -5.18 -4.88 13.54
C SER A 128 -4.13 -5.98 13.52
N ASP A 129 -4.53 -7.26 13.42
CA ASP A 129 -3.58 -8.37 13.33
C ASP A 129 -2.86 -8.40 11.99
N VAL A 130 -3.58 -8.15 10.88
CA VAL A 130 -2.94 -8.00 9.57
C VAL A 130 -1.88 -6.90 9.58
N LEU A 131 -2.16 -5.77 10.23
CA LEU A 131 -1.19 -4.69 10.36
C LEU A 131 0.04 -5.12 11.17
N ARG A 132 -0.14 -5.82 12.32
CA ARG A 132 0.97 -6.33 13.13
C ARG A 132 1.84 -7.30 12.32
N HIS A 133 1.23 -8.29 11.66
CA HIS A 133 1.92 -9.25 10.80
C HIS A 133 2.70 -8.54 9.66
N SER A 134 2.08 -7.54 9.03
CA SER A 134 2.73 -6.74 7.98
C SER A 134 3.95 -5.98 8.50
N VAL A 135 3.86 -5.37 9.68
CA VAL A 135 4.98 -4.66 10.32
C VAL A 135 6.13 -5.61 10.65
N ASP A 136 5.84 -6.75 11.27
CA ASP A 136 6.87 -7.72 11.66
C ASP A 136 7.55 -8.33 10.43
N ARG A 137 6.78 -8.66 9.40
CA ARG A 137 7.31 -9.13 8.12
C ARG A 137 8.20 -8.10 7.44
N THR A 138 7.74 -6.85 7.36
CA THR A 138 8.52 -5.74 6.77
C THR A 138 9.83 -5.54 7.51
N LYS A 139 9.81 -5.55 8.84
CA LYS A 139 11.02 -5.46 9.68
C LYS A 139 11.99 -6.62 9.41
N GLY A 140 11.46 -7.84 9.26
CA GLY A 140 12.25 -9.02 8.89
C GLY A 140 12.89 -8.90 7.50
N LEU A 141 12.13 -8.42 6.51
CA LEU A 141 12.63 -8.20 5.15
C LEU A 141 13.72 -7.13 5.09
N LEU A 142 13.54 -6.00 5.77
CA LEU A 142 14.55 -4.95 5.85
C LEU A 142 15.85 -5.46 6.49
N ARG A 143 15.74 -6.26 7.54
CA ARG A 143 16.92 -6.90 8.15
C ARG A 143 17.64 -7.79 7.15
N ARG A 144 16.90 -8.61 6.43
CA ARG A 144 17.44 -9.51 5.41
C ARG A 144 18.13 -8.75 4.27
N GLU A 145 17.53 -7.67 3.81
CA GLU A 145 18.12 -6.78 2.79
C GLU A 145 19.47 -6.23 3.25
N LEU A 146 19.54 -5.73 4.50
CA LEU A 146 20.79 -5.22 5.07
C LEU A 146 21.85 -6.31 5.25
N GLU A 147 21.46 -7.54 5.60
CA GLU A 147 22.38 -8.67 5.70
C GLU A 147 22.98 -9.02 4.32
N ILE A 148 22.16 -9.05 3.27
CA ILE A 148 22.63 -9.27 1.89
C ILE A 148 23.59 -8.14 1.49
N ARG A 149 23.22 -6.89 1.70
CA ARG A 149 24.05 -5.74 1.36
C ARG A 149 25.39 -5.75 2.09
N ARG A 150 25.37 -6.12 3.36
CA ARG A 150 26.59 -6.29 4.14
C ARG A 150 27.50 -7.35 3.52
N GLY A 151 26.95 -8.50 3.11
CA GLY A 151 27.70 -9.55 2.43
C GLY A 151 28.36 -9.07 1.15
N GLU A 152 27.59 -8.37 0.30
CA GLU A 152 28.13 -7.78 -0.95
C GLU A 152 29.29 -6.80 -0.69
N LEU A 153 29.14 -5.94 0.31
CA LEU A 153 30.18 -4.97 0.66
C LEU A 153 31.43 -5.65 1.25
N GLN A 154 31.25 -6.73 2.01
CA GLN A 154 32.38 -7.53 2.51
C GLN A 154 33.14 -8.20 1.39
N GLU A 155 32.47 -8.72 0.36
CA GLU A 155 33.13 -9.25 -0.83
C GLU A 155 33.89 -8.15 -1.62
N GLN A 156 33.28 -6.99 -1.81
CA GLN A 156 33.96 -5.86 -2.45
C GLN A 156 35.20 -5.41 -1.66
N LEU A 157 35.10 -5.35 -0.35
CA LEU A 157 36.23 -5.00 0.50
C LEU A 157 37.33 -6.06 0.45
N PHE A 158 36.97 -7.34 0.36
CA PHE A 158 37.91 -8.44 0.21
C PHE A 158 38.74 -8.29 -1.09
N TYR A 159 38.08 -8.11 -2.24
CA TYR A 159 38.77 -7.91 -3.52
C TYR A 159 39.63 -6.63 -3.53
N ALA A 160 39.10 -5.53 -3.01
CA ALA A 160 39.89 -4.29 -2.91
C ALA A 160 41.13 -4.45 -2.02
N SER A 161 41.04 -5.28 -0.96
CA SER A 161 42.20 -5.56 -0.11
C SER A 161 43.25 -6.42 -0.82
N LEU A 162 42.84 -7.41 -1.63
CA LEU A 162 43.74 -8.19 -2.45
C LEU A 162 44.44 -7.30 -3.48
N GLU A 163 43.69 -6.45 -4.17
CA GLU A 163 44.28 -5.49 -5.15
C GLU A 163 45.23 -4.53 -4.47
N GLN A 164 44.92 -4.01 -3.30
CA GLN A 164 45.78 -3.13 -2.54
C GLN A 164 47.13 -3.81 -2.23
N ILE A 165 47.11 -5.02 -1.70
CA ILE A 165 48.33 -5.78 -1.36
C ILE A 165 49.12 -6.06 -2.63
N PHE A 166 48.47 -6.48 -3.73
CA PHE A 166 49.10 -6.73 -5.00
C PHE A 166 49.89 -5.51 -5.53
N ILE A 167 49.34 -4.30 -5.34
CA ILE A 167 49.94 -3.04 -5.75
C ILE A 167 51.03 -2.61 -4.78
N GLU A 168 50.80 -2.63 -3.45
CA GLU A 168 51.73 -2.18 -2.42
C GLU A 168 53.02 -3.02 -2.41
N GLU A 169 52.87 -4.34 -2.45
CA GLU A 169 53.96 -5.31 -2.48
C GLU A 169 54.62 -5.43 -3.87
N ARG A 170 54.11 -4.68 -4.85
CA ARG A 170 54.63 -4.65 -6.24
C ARG A 170 54.76 -6.02 -6.86
N ILE A 171 53.84 -6.94 -6.59
CA ILE A 171 53.87 -8.32 -7.06
C ILE A 171 53.96 -8.39 -8.58
N TYR A 172 53.38 -7.44 -9.28
CA TYR A 172 53.42 -7.29 -10.72
C TYR A 172 54.83 -6.97 -11.30
N LYS A 173 55.80 -6.56 -10.46
CA LYS A 173 57.19 -6.27 -10.87
C LYS A 173 58.15 -7.44 -10.65
N GLY A 174 57.65 -8.56 -10.16
CA GLY A 174 58.44 -9.75 -9.93
C GLY A 174 58.86 -10.41 -11.25
N LYS A 175 60.14 -10.83 -11.37
CA LYS A 175 60.66 -11.54 -12.55
C LYS A 175 59.79 -12.77 -12.95
N PRO A 176 59.25 -13.58 -12.00
CA PRO A 176 58.34 -14.68 -12.33
C PRO A 176 57.02 -14.21 -12.93
N PHE A 177 56.51 -13.02 -12.54
CA PHE A 177 55.30 -12.42 -13.11
C PHE A 177 55.54 -11.99 -14.59
N GLU A 178 56.69 -11.32 -14.85
CA GLU A 178 57.04 -10.84 -16.20
C GLU A 178 57.33 -11.97 -17.18
N ASN A 179 57.85 -13.09 -16.71
CA ASN A 179 58.30 -14.22 -17.53
C ASN A 179 57.30 -15.39 -17.57
N ALA A 180 56.13 -15.28 -16.91
CA ALA A 180 55.14 -16.32 -16.89
C ALA A 180 54.58 -16.55 -18.30
N THR A 181 54.59 -17.80 -18.73
CA THR A 181 54.06 -18.20 -20.05
C THR A 181 52.67 -18.85 -19.95
N ASN A 182 52.26 -19.19 -18.72
CA ASN A 182 51.02 -19.87 -18.45
C ASN A 182 50.28 -19.19 -17.27
N THR A 183 48.95 -19.10 -17.36
CA THR A 183 48.07 -18.54 -16.31
C THR A 183 48.20 -19.29 -14.99
N ASP A 184 48.36 -20.62 -15.02
CA ASP A 184 48.49 -21.43 -13.78
C ASP A 184 49.78 -21.12 -13.02
N GLU A 185 50.91 -20.89 -13.74
CA GLU A 185 52.18 -20.47 -13.12
C GLU A 185 52.08 -19.07 -12.52
N LEU A 186 51.38 -18.18 -13.23
CA LEU A 186 51.13 -16.82 -12.76
C LEU A 186 50.29 -16.80 -11.49
N CYS A 187 49.17 -17.54 -11.46
CA CYS A 187 48.34 -17.66 -10.27
C CYS A 187 49.11 -18.28 -9.09
N ALA A 188 49.90 -19.32 -9.32
CA ALA A 188 50.70 -19.96 -8.27
C ALA A 188 51.75 -19.00 -7.67
N TYR A 189 52.36 -18.13 -8.52
CA TYR A 189 53.26 -17.09 -8.03
C TYR A 189 52.55 -16.03 -7.21
N ILE A 190 51.38 -15.53 -7.67
CA ILE A 190 50.58 -14.54 -6.97
C ILE A 190 50.12 -15.11 -5.62
N ASP A 191 49.59 -16.34 -5.60
CA ASP A 191 49.14 -17.05 -4.38
C ASP A 191 50.25 -17.11 -3.34
N LYS A 192 51.47 -17.51 -3.77
CA LYS A 192 52.65 -17.55 -2.90
C LYS A 192 53.00 -16.18 -2.29
N CYS A 193 52.87 -15.11 -3.08
CA CYS A 193 53.15 -13.75 -2.64
C CYS A 193 52.06 -13.25 -1.66
N LEU A 194 50.79 -13.64 -1.85
CA LEU A 194 49.68 -13.25 -1.01
C LEU A 194 49.57 -14.07 0.27
N THR A 195 50.10 -15.30 0.31
CA THR A 195 50.02 -16.22 1.44
C THR A 195 50.34 -15.59 2.81
N PRO A 196 51.35 -14.72 2.98
CA PRO A 196 51.64 -14.09 4.25
C PRO A 196 50.53 -13.17 4.81
N PHE A 197 49.69 -12.68 3.91
CA PHE A 197 48.62 -11.72 4.21
C PHE A 197 47.24 -12.40 4.43
N TYR A 198 47.09 -13.70 4.14
CA TYR A 198 45.86 -14.45 4.31
C TYR A 198 45.24 -14.39 5.69
N PRO A 199 46.04 -14.45 6.83
CA PRO A 199 45.46 -14.35 8.17
C PRO A 199 44.78 -13.00 8.46
N SER A 200 45.07 -11.97 7.70
CA SER A 200 44.45 -10.63 7.87
C SER A 200 43.21 -10.41 7.00
N MET A 201 42.90 -11.35 6.10
CA MET A 201 41.76 -11.26 5.20
C MET A 201 40.43 -11.54 5.91
N ILE A 202 39.36 -10.97 5.39
CA ILE A 202 37.98 -11.13 5.91
C ILE A 202 37.48 -12.57 5.73
N ARG A 203 37.93 -13.25 4.68
CA ARG A 203 37.66 -14.68 4.43
C ARG A 203 38.87 -15.34 3.79
N GLU A 204 38.80 -16.67 3.73
CA GLU A 204 39.81 -17.48 3.05
C GLU A 204 39.87 -17.16 1.54
N VAL A 205 41.08 -17.00 1.02
CA VAL A 205 41.35 -16.75 -0.39
C VAL A 205 41.27 -18.08 -1.16
N ARG A 206 40.49 -18.10 -2.21
CA ARG A 206 40.28 -19.26 -3.08
C ARG A 206 41.09 -19.06 -4.37
N LYS A 207 41.36 -20.17 -5.07
CA LYS A 207 42.05 -20.14 -6.38
C LYS A 207 41.33 -19.26 -7.42
N GLU A 208 39.99 -19.12 -7.28
CA GLU A 208 39.19 -18.31 -8.19
C GLU A 208 39.29 -16.79 -7.89
N ASP A 209 39.82 -16.39 -6.74
CA ASP A 209 39.97 -15.00 -6.33
C ASP A 209 41.28 -14.38 -6.85
N ILE A 210 42.21 -15.22 -7.35
CA ILE A 210 43.54 -14.86 -7.89
C ILE A 210 43.51 -14.85 -9.40
#